data_3ea95835bcb8e6f1cd05164efd909ca8
#
_entry.id   3ea95835bcb8e6f1cd05164efd909ca8
#
_cell.length_a   1.000
_cell.length_b   1.000
_cell.length_c   1.000
_cell.angle_alpha   90.00
_cell.angle_beta   90.00
_cell.angle_gamma   90.00
#
_symmetry.space_group_name_H-M   'P 1'
#
loop_
_entity.id
_entity.type
_entity.pdbx_description
1 polymer ?
#
loop_
_entity_poly.entity_id
_entity_poly.type
_entity_poly.pdbx_seq_one_letter_code
_entity_poly.pdbx_strand_id
1 'polypeptide(L)'
;LIVVYVNGKPIAEPWIADNINSIIEAWEPGSFGGQAVGEIIFGNVNPSGKLPLTFPRSVGQLQMIYNHKPSQYFHKYAFEDISPLYPFGYGLSYSNFEYSNIKATKSNMDKSTIHI
;
A
#
# COMPACT_ATOMS: atom_id res chain seq x y z
N LEU A 1 8.75 -16.41 -9.96
CA LEU A 1 7.62 -16.80 -9.10
C LEU A 1 6.82 -15.56 -8.77
N ILE A 2 5.49 -15.65 -8.90
CA ILE A 2 4.53 -14.61 -8.51
C ILE A 2 3.62 -15.23 -7.46
N VAL A 3 3.41 -14.53 -6.35
CA VAL A 3 2.44 -14.92 -5.33
C VAL A 3 1.19 -14.07 -5.50
N VAL A 4 0.03 -14.70 -5.50
CA VAL A 4 -1.27 -14.02 -5.51
C VAL A 4 -2.01 -14.38 -4.23
N TYR A 5 -2.27 -13.38 -3.41
CA TYR A 5 -3.11 -13.52 -2.23
C TYR A 5 -4.58 -13.28 -2.59
N VAL A 6 -5.42 -14.23 -2.23
CA VAL A 6 -6.88 -14.11 -2.31
C VAL A 6 -7.40 -14.28 -0.88
N ASN A 7 -7.70 -13.18 -0.23
CA ASN A 7 -8.04 -13.19 1.20
C ASN A 7 -8.75 -11.90 1.62
N GLY A 8 -9.36 -11.90 2.80
CA GLY A 8 -10.09 -10.75 3.35
C GLY A 8 -9.33 -10.01 4.48
N LYS A 9 -8.02 -10.22 4.65
CA LYS A 9 -7.24 -9.61 5.73
C LYS A 9 -5.77 -9.41 5.34
N PRO A 10 -5.03 -8.48 5.97
CA PRO A 10 -3.58 -8.37 5.78
C PRO A 10 -2.85 -9.65 6.17
N ILE A 11 -1.90 -10.05 5.35
CA ILE A 11 -1.06 -11.22 5.58
C ILE A 11 0.30 -10.77 6.12
N ALA A 12 0.67 -11.27 7.29
CA ALA A 12 1.97 -11.00 7.92
C ALA A 12 2.96 -12.11 7.56
N GLU A 13 3.56 -12.01 6.37
CA GLU A 13 4.50 -13.01 5.83
C GLU A 13 5.80 -12.34 5.35
N PRO A 14 6.69 -11.94 6.28
CA PRO A 14 7.95 -11.28 5.92
C PRO A 14 8.80 -12.12 4.99
N TRP A 15 8.83 -13.44 5.20
CA TRP A 15 9.63 -14.32 4.36
C TRP A 15 9.23 -14.23 2.87
N ILE A 16 7.94 -14.18 2.58
CA ILE A 16 7.44 -14.01 1.19
C ILE A 16 7.82 -12.64 0.66
N ALA A 17 7.68 -11.60 1.49
CA ALA A 17 8.06 -10.24 1.09
C ALA A 17 9.55 -10.11 0.74
N ASP A 18 10.41 -10.82 1.47
CA ASP A 18 11.86 -10.74 1.30
C ASP A 18 12.39 -11.66 0.18
N ASN A 19 11.68 -12.73 -0.16
CA ASN A 19 12.17 -13.77 -1.08
C ASN A 19 11.41 -13.86 -2.41
N ILE A 20 10.25 -13.22 -2.54
CA ILE A 20 9.42 -13.25 -3.75
C ILE A 20 9.38 -11.88 -4.40
N ASN A 21 9.80 -11.82 -5.66
CA ASN A 21 9.94 -10.56 -6.40
C ASN A 21 8.60 -9.90 -6.78
N SER A 22 7.50 -10.66 -6.81
CA SER A 22 6.20 -10.15 -7.25
C SER A 22 5.08 -10.74 -6.40
N ILE A 23 4.33 -9.86 -5.77
CA ILE A 23 3.18 -10.20 -4.93
C ILE A 23 1.99 -9.38 -5.40
N ILE A 24 0.86 -10.05 -5.62
CA ILE A 24 -0.42 -9.41 -5.94
C ILE A 24 -1.37 -9.67 -4.76
N GLU A 25 -1.86 -8.59 -4.17
CA GLU A 25 -2.94 -8.65 -3.20
C GLU A 25 -4.27 -8.44 -3.93
N ALA A 26 -4.98 -9.52 -4.18
CA ALA A 26 -6.23 -9.50 -4.94
C ALA A 26 -7.48 -9.35 -4.06
N TRP A 27 -7.33 -9.43 -2.73
CA TRP A 27 -8.45 -9.42 -1.80
C TRP A 27 -9.48 -10.49 -2.14
N GLU A 28 -10.75 -10.14 -2.15
CA GLU A 28 -11.88 -10.98 -2.55
C GLU A 28 -12.39 -10.53 -3.92
N PRO A 29 -11.74 -10.93 -5.03
CA PRO A 29 -11.92 -10.31 -6.35
C PRO A 29 -13.19 -10.74 -7.09
N GLY A 30 -14.00 -11.63 -6.51
CA GLY A 30 -15.26 -12.10 -7.08
C GLY A 30 -15.10 -12.94 -8.35
N SER A 31 -16.18 -13.03 -9.12
CA SER A 31 -16.28 -13.97 -10.25
C SER A 31 -15.30 -13.71 -11.39
N PHE A 32 -14.86 -12.46 -11.58
CA PHE A 32 -13.90 -12.08 -12.62
C PHE A 32 -12.45 -11.96 -12.10
N GLY A 33 -12.20 -12.38 -10.86
CA GLY A 33 -10.90 -12.25 -10.21
C GLY A 33 -9.76 -12.92 -10.95
N GLY A 34 -10.00 -14.13 -11.46
CA GLY A 34 -8.99 -14.83 -12.26
C GLY A 34 -8.61 -14.10 -13.54
N GLN A 35 -9.58 -13.52 -14.23
CA GLN A 35 -9.34 -12.70 -15.41
C GLN A 35 -8.54 -11.46 -15.05
N ALA A 36 -8.96 -10.70 -14.02
CA ALA A 36 -8.30 -9.47 -13.59
C ALA A 36 -6.84 -9.71 -13.18
N VAL A 37 -6.57 -10.76 -12.42
CA VAL A 37 -5.22 -11.16 -12.04
C VAL A 37 -4.39 -11.54 -13.27
N GLY A 38 -4.96 -12.32 -14.19
CA GLY A 38 -4.30 -12.68 -15.44
C GLY A 38 -3.95 -11.45 -16.27
N GLU A 39 -4.86 -10.52 -16.46
CA GLU A 39 -4.63 -9.29 -17.23
C GLU A 39 -3.48 -8.43 -16.63
N ILE A 40 -3.37 -8.38 -15.30
CA ILE A 40 -2.25 -7.73 -14.62
C ILE A 40 -0.95 -8.49 -14.87
N ILE A 41 -0.93 -9.81 -14.64
CA ILE A 41 0.28 -10.62 -14.78
C ILE A 41 0.86 -10.55 -16.20
N PHE A 42 0.00 -10.56 -17.21
CA PHE A 42 0.42 -10.48 -18.61
C PHE A 42 0.58 -9.05 -19.14
N GLY A 43 0.39 -8.04 -18.29
CA GLY A 43 0.61 -6.63 -18.61
C GLY A 43 -0.48 -6.00 -19.49
N ASN A 44 -1.62 -6.63 -19.64
CA ASN A 44 -2.77 -6.08 -20.38
C ASN A 44 -3.41 -4.91 -19.65
N VAL A 45 -3.32 -4.92 -18.31
CA VAL A 45 -3.83 -3.87 -17.42
C VAL A 45 -2.71 -3.45 -16.47
N ASN A 46 -2.53 -2.14 -16.32
CA ASN A 46 -1.58 -1.57 -15.38
C ASN A 46 -2.18 -1.59 -13.95
N PRO A 47 -1.53 -2.22 -12.96
CA PRO A 47 -2.01 -2.21 -11.59
C PRO A 47 -1.95 -0.78 -11.03
N SER A 48 -3.08 -0.27 -10.56
CA SER A 48 -3.20 1.08 -9.99
C SER A 48 -3.64 1.07 -8.54
N GLY A 49 -4.04 -0.09 -8.02
CA GLY A 49 -4.48 -0.24 -6.63
C GLY A 49 -3.40 0.07 -5.62
N LYS A 50 -3.81 0.65 -4.50
CA LYS A 50 -2.97 0.93 -3.33
C LYS A 50 -3.58 0.25 -2.11
N LEU A 51 -2.74 -0.21 -1.19
CA LEU A 51 -3.19 -0.87 0.01
C LEU A 51 -4.08 0.06 0.86
N PRO A 52 -5.31 -0.34 1.18
CA PRO A 52 -6.24 0.47 1.97
C PRO A 52 -5.98 0.38 3.48
N LEU A 53 -4.97 -0.38 3.88
CA LEU A 53 -4.57 -0.54 5.28
C LEU A 53 -3.11 -0.99 5.37
N THR A 54 -2.56 -0.88 6.57
CA THR A 54 -1.16 -1.22 6.87
C THR A 54 -1.02 -2.72 7.09
N PHE A 55 -0.01 -3.33 6.48
CA PHE A 55 0.34 -4.73 6.67
C PHE A 55 1.41 -4.85 7.77
N PRO A 56 1.16 -5.62 8.84
CA PRO A 56 2.14 -5.84 9.90
C PRO A 56 3.21 -6.85 9.46
N ARG A 57 4.38 -6.81 10.11
CA ARG A 57 5.42 -7.83 9.95
C ARG A 57 5.08 -9.12 10.66
N SER A 58 4.38 -9.04 11.77
CA SER A 58 3.92 -10.20 12.53
C SER A 58 2.54 -9.97 13.09
N VAL A 59 1.87 -11.06 13.43
CA VAL A 59 0.56 -11.03 14.08
C VAL A 59 0.60 -10.40 15.47
N GLY A 60 1.78 -10.28 16.07
CA GLY A 60 2.00 -9.61 17.36
C GLY A 60 2.00 -8.09 17.27
N GLN A 61 2.18 -7.51 16.09
CA GLN A 61 2.13 -6.06 15.89
C GLN A 61 0.69 -5.58 15.86
N LEU A 62 0.09 -5.41 17.03
CA LEU A 62 -1.27 -4.89 17.17
C LEU A 62 -1.31 -3.38 16.92
N GLN A 63 -2.46 -2.91 16.42
CA GLN A 63 -2.72 -1.48 16.19
C GLN A 63 -1.76 -0.80 15.18
N MET A 64 -1.42 -1.48 14.09
CA MET A 64 -0.68 -0.88 12.99
C MET A 64 -1.58 0.08 12.19
N ILE A 65 -1.67 1.31 12.67
CA ILE A 65 -2.49 2.38 12.08
C ILE A 65 -1.56 3.39 11.41
N TYR A 66 -1.79 3.70 10.13
CA TYR A 66 -0.89 4.58 9.37
C TYR A 66 -0.75 6.00 9.96
N ASN A 67 -1.80 6.52 10.58
CA ASN A 67 -1.81 7.85 11.20
C ASN A 67 -1.61 7.81 12.72
N HIS A 68 -0.94 6.78 13.22
CA HIS A 68 -0.64 6.65 14.63
C HIS A 68 0.23 7.83 15.10
N LYS A 69 -0.10 8.40 16.26
CA LYS A 69 0.69 9.49 16.83
C LYS A 69 2.08 9.03 17.29
N PRO A 70 3.03 9.95 17.51
CA PRO A 70 4.43 9.61 17.86
C PRO A 70 4.62 8.69 19.07
N SER A 71 3.58 8.47 19.89
CA SER A 71 3.60 7.53 21.01
C SER A 71 3.98 6.10 20.62
N GLN A 72 3.79 5.73 19.35
CA GLN A 72 4.24 4.42 18.86
C GLN A 72 5.74 4.18 19.05
N TYR A 73 6.57 5.22 19.07
CA TYR A 73 8.01 5.08 19.30
C TYR A 73 8.37 4.54 20.69
N PHE A 74 7.46 4.60 21.63
CA PHE A 74 7.63 4.02 22.96
C PHE A 74 7.30 2.52 23.01
N HIS A 75 6.64 1.99 21.99
CA HIS A 75 6.24 0.59 21.90
C HIS A 75 7.18 -0.20 21.00
N LYS A 76 8.47 -0.24 21.39
CA LYS A 76 9.45 -1.07 20.68
C LYS A 76 9.25 -2.53 21.03
N TYR A 77 9.16 -3.37 20.01
CA TYR A 77 9.26 -4.81 20.19
C TYR A 77 10.71 -5.22 20.45
N ALA A 78 10.91 -6.20 21.35
CA ALA A 78 12.27 -6.58 21.77
C ALA A 78 13.10 -7.19 20.63
N PHE A 79 12.44 -7.83 19.67
CA PHE A 79 13.11 -8.65 18.63
C PHE A 79 12.63 -8.33 17.21
N GLU A 80 11.76 -7.34 17.02
CA GLU A 80 11.20 -7.00 15.71
C GLU A 80 11.30 -5.51 15.44
N ASP A 81 11.42 -5.18 14.16
CA ASP A 81 11.27 -3.80 13.69
C ASP A 81 9.82 -3.34 13.89
N ILE A 82 9.65 -2.11 14.37
CA ILE A 82 8.35 -1.47 14.55
C ILE A 82 7.74 -0.98 13.24
N SER A 83 8.52 -0.94 12.14
CA SER A 83 8.01 -0.53 10.84
C SER A 83 7.01 -1.56 10.28
N PRO A 84 6.03 -1.13 9.50
CA PRO A 84 5.12 -2.07 8.83
C PRO A 84 5.85 -2.90 7.77
N LEU A 85 5.29 -4.05 7.42
CA LEU A 85 5.73 -4.82 6.25
C LEU A 85 5.44 -4.02 4.98
N TYR A 86 4.20 -3.55 4.83
CA TYR A 86 3.80 -2.60 3.80
C TYR A 86 2.93 -1.50 4.44
N PRO A 87 3.25 -0.22 4.24
CA PRO A 87 2.44 0.86 4.79
C PRO A 87 1.12 1.04 4.02
N PHE A 88 0.14 1.67 4.66
CA PHE A 88 -1.05 2.19 4.00
C PHE A 88 -0.67 3.00 2.75
N GLY A 89 -1.40 2.80 1.67
CA GLY A 89 -1.15 3.50 0.41
C GLY A 89 0.00 2.91 -0.43
N TYR A 90 0.67 1.87 0.05
CA TYR A 90 1.71 1.19 -0.74
C TYR A 90 1.10 0.45 -1.94
N GLY A 91 1.83 0.45 -3.04
CA GLY A 91 1.49 -0.31 -4.23
C GLY A 91 2.35 0.15 -5.41
N LEU A 92 2.77 -0.82 -6.21
CA LEU A 92 3.59 -0.62 -7.39
C LEU A 92 2.71 -0.55 -8.64
N SER A 93 3.24 0.06 -9.68
CA SER A 93 2.60 0.21 -10.99
C SER A 93 3.65 -0.05 -12.06
N TYR A 94 3.22 -0.39 -13.26
CA TYR A 94 4.13 -0.48 -14.43
C TYR A 94 4.50 0.90 -14.98
N SER A 95 3.76 1.96 -14.56
CA SER A 95 4.00 3.33 -14.96
C SER A 95 4.69 4.12 -13.86
N ASN A 96 5.55 5.05 -14.25
CA ASN A 96 6.13 6.05 -13.37
C ASN A 96 5.37 7.38 -13.54
N PHE A 97 5.21 8.11 -12.42
CA PHE A 97 4.54 9.41 -12.39
C PHE A 97 5.53 10.46 -11.89
N GLU A 98 5.69 11.53 -12.65
CA GLU A 98 6.44 12.71 -12.23
C GLU A 98 5.47 13.86 -11.94
N TYR A 99 5.61 14.47 -10.77
CA TYR A 99 4.86 15.67 -10.38
C TYR A 99 5.78 16.88 -10.51
N SER A 100 5.43 17.83 -11.35
CA SER A 100 6.24 19.03 -11.58
C SER A 100 5.38 20.29 -11.64
N ASN A 101 6.03 21.44 -11.47
CA ASN A 101 5.40 22.76 -11.65
C ASN A 101 4.18 23.03 -10.73
N ILE A 102 4.17 22.52 -9.52
CA ILE A 102 3.14 22.86 -8.53
C ILE A 102 3.21 24.36 -8.25
N LYS A 103 2.11 25.08 -8.51
CA LYS A 103 1.99 26.52 -8.26
C LYS A 103 0.80 26.77 -7.33
N ALA A 104 1.06 27.42 -6.20
CA ALA A 104 0.01 27.94 -5.35
C ALA A 104 -0.17 29.44 -5.61
N THR A 105 -1.36 29.86 -6.04
CA THR A 105 -1.70 31.27 -6.22
C THR A 105 -2.72 31.70 -5.18
N LYS A 106 -2.44 32.82 -4.50
CA LYS A 106 -3.38 33.44 -3.57
C LYS A 106 -4.36 34.30 -4.35
N SER A 107 -5.64 34.00 -4.30
CA SER A 107 -6.68 34.88 -4.86
C SER A 107 -6.87 36.11 -3.95
N ASN A 108 -7.01 37.27 -4.52
CA ASN A 108 -7.29 38.53 -3.79
C ASN A 108 -8.75 38.67 -3.35
N MET A 109 -9.58 37.68 -3.57
CA MET A 109 -10.93 37.64 -2.98
C MET A 109 -10.88 36.98 -1.60
N ASP A 110 -11.68 37.47 -0.67
CA ASP A 110 -11.76 37.12 0.77
C ASP A 110 -11.91 35.61 1.12
N LYS A 111 -11.79 34.74 0.15
CA LYS A 111 -11.70 33.28 0.34
C LYS A 111 -10.41 32.81 -0.30
N SER A 112 -9.50 32.31 0.53
CA SER A 112 -8.26 31.69 0.06
C SER A 112 -8.60 30.42 -0.72
N THR A 113 -8.58 30.51 -2.05
CA THR A 113 -8.69 29.33 -2.92
C THR A 113 -7.28 28.93 -3.33
N ILE A 114 -6.88 27.73 -3.05
CA ILE A 114 -5.63 27.15 -3.52
C ILE A 114 -5.98 26.31 -4.74
N HIS A 115 -5.42 26.70 -5.89
CA HIS A 115 -5.46 25.87 -7.10
C HIS A 115 -4.17 25.06 -7.17
N ILE A 116 -4.30 23.76 -7.17
CA ILE A 116 -3.20 22.79 -7.31
C ILE A 116 -3.25 22.23 -8.72
#